data_615f58f38a454d4a36e307233b736e72
#
_entry.id   615f58f38a454d4a36e307233b736e72
#
_cell.length_a   1.000
_cell.length_b   1.000
_cell.length_c   1.000
_cell.angle_alpha   90.00
_cell.angle_beta   90.00
_cell.angle_gamma   90.00
#
_symmetry.space_group_name_H-M   'P 1'
#
loop_
_entity.id
_entity.type
_entity.pdbx_description
1 polymer ?
#
loop_
_entity_poly.entity_id
_entity_poly.type
_entity_poly.pdbx_seq_one_letter_code
_entity_poly.pdbx_strand_id
1 'polypeptide(L)' 'MATAVIERSKKKLPERLAQVRGDRSQRQFARELGVFQQNVNRYENGTTPHADFLITLALKENVSLDWLLIGKGKMKRTR' A
#
# COMPACT_ATOMS: atom_id res chain seq x y z
N MET A 1 5.00 -23.36 -2.24
CA MET A 1 4.51 -22.75 -3.46
C MET A 1 3.72 -21.50 -3.18
N ALA A 2 2.43 -21.62 -2.92
CA ALA A 2 1.63 -20.44 -2.60
C ALA A 2 2.19 -19.71 -1.38
N THR A 3 2.67 -20.45 -0.38
CA THR A 3 3.23 -19.88 0.84
C THR A 3 4.43 -19.00 0.54
N ALA A 4 5.33 -19.45 -0.34
CA ALA A 4 6.52 -18.67 -0.67
C ALA A 4 6.15 -17.37 -1.39
N VAL A 5 5.16 -17.42 -2.27
CA VAL A 5 4.67 -16.22 -2.97
C VAL A 5 4.04 -15.25 -1.98
N ILE A 6 3.24 -15.77 -1.06
CA ILE A 6 2.58 -14.95 -0.03
C ILE A 6 3.62 -14.26 0.85
N GLU A 7 4.62 -15.00 1.32
CA GLU A 7 5.65 -14.43 2.19
C GLU A 7 6.46 -13.35 1.49
N ARG A 8 6.82 -13.60 0.23
CA ARG A 8 7.56 -12.63 -0.56
C ARG A 8 6.73 -11.36 -0.77
N SER A 9 5.46 -11.53 -1.08
CA SER A 9 4.56 -10.40 -1.29
C SER A 9 4.42 -9.56 -0.03
N LYS A 10 4.29 -10.20 1.13
CA LYS A 10 4.19 -9.49 2.40
C LYS A 10 5.44 -8.68 2.71
N LYS A 11 6.62 -9.21 2.36
CA LYS A 11 7.88 -8.50 2.59
C LYS A 11 8.01 -7.27 1.71
N LYS A 12 7.46 -7.32 0.51
CA LYS A 12 7.54 -6.20 -0.43
C LYS A 12 6.48 -5.14 -0.20
N LEU A 13 5.41 -5.50 0.48
CA LEU A 13 4.28 -4.59 0.66
C LEU A 13 4.67 -3.26 1.31
N PRO A 14 5.46 -3.24 2.41
CA PRO A 14 5.85 -1.97 3.00
C PRO A 14 6.59 -1.05 2.04
N GLU A 15 7.49 -1.60 1.21
CA GLU A 15 8.21 -0.82 0.22
C GLU A 15 7.27 -0.20 -0.81
N ARG A 16 6.29 -0.99 -1.26
CA ARG A 16 5.34 -0.51 -2.25
C ARG A 16 4.43 0.57 -1.68
N LEU A 17 4.05 0.43 -0.40
CA LEU A 17 3.28 1.48 0.25
C LEU A 17 4.06 2.78 0.32
N ALA A 18 5.36 2.70 0.64
CA ALA A 18 6.20 3.89 0.67
C ALA A 18 6.34 4.50 -0.73
N GLN A 19 6.37 3.70 -1.77
CA GLN A 19 6.40 4.21 -3.14
C GLN A 19 5.12 4.96 -3.48
N VAL A 20 3.98 4.46 -3.03
CA VAL A 20 2.71 5.17 -3.25
C VAL A 20 2.73 6.53 -2.56
N ARG A 21 3.25 6.57 -1.34
CA ARG A 21 3.35 7.82 -0.60
C ARG A 21 4.25 8.82 -1.31
N GLY A 22 5.34 8.35 -1.88
CA GLY A 22 6.28 9.22 -2.59
C GLY A 22 6.95 10.22 -1.68
N ASP A 23 7.04 11.46 -2.13
CA ASP A 23 7.74 12.52 -1.39
C ASP A 23 6.94 13.11 -0.25
N ARG A 24 5.67 12.74 -0.12
CA ARG A 24 4.83 13.24 0.95
C ARG A 24 5.27 12.67 2.30
N SER A 25 5.11 13.44 3.37
CA SER A 25 5.32 12.89 4.70
C SER A 25 4.21 11.88 5.00
N GLN A 26 4.46 11.00 5.97
CA GLN A 26 3.41 10.07 6.41
C GLN A 26 2.20 10.83 6.91
N ARG A 27 2.43 11.96 7.59
CA ARG A 27 1.35 12.79 8.11
C ARG A 27 0.48 13.35 6.98
N GLN A 28 1.12 13.91 5.95
CA GLN A 28 0.39 14.45 4.81
C GLN A 28 -0.38 13.37 4.08
N PHE A 29 0.27 12.24 3.83
CA PHE A 29 -0.34 11.13 3.14
C PHE A 29 -1.57 10.61 3.90
N ALA A 30 -1.42 10.44 5.22
CA ALA A 30 -2.53 9.99 6.06
C ALA A 30 -3.71 10.98 6.00
N ARG A 31 -3.41 12.27 6.03
CA ARG A 31 -4.44 13.30 5.94
C ARG A 31 -5.19 13.21 4.62
N GLU A 32 -4.46 13.05 3.53
CA GLU A 32 -5.05 12.96 2.20
C GLU A 32 -5.90 11.70 2.04
N LEU A 33 -5.52 10.62 2.70
CA LEU A 33 -6.29 9.39 2.67
C LEU A 33 -7.46 9.38 3.65
N GLY A 34 -7.41 10.27 4.64
CA GLY A 34 -8.43 10.26 5.68
C GLY A 34 -8.23 9.16 6.71
N VAL A 35 -6.98 8.77 6.96
CA VAL A 35 -6.65 7.73 7.92
C VAL A 35 -5.70 8.28 8.97
N PHE A 36 -5.49 7.53 10.06
CA PHE A 36 -4.55 7.94 11.09
C PHE A 36 -3.12 7.72 10.62
N GLN A 37 -2.25 8.68 10.93
CA GLN A 37 -0.83 8.58 10.59
C GLN A 37 -0.20 7.32 11.18
N GLN A 38 -0.62 6.92 12.38
CA GLN A 38 -0.11 5.72 13.02
C GLN A 38 -0.29 4.49 12.15
N ASN A 39 -1.40 4.41 11.43
CA ASN A 39 -1.66 3.28 10.55
C ASN A 39 -0.71 3.27 9.36
N VAL A 40 -0.46 4.45 8.76
CA VAL A 40 0.50 4.54 7.67
C VAL A 40 1.87 4.04 8.16
N ASN A 41 2.29 4.53 9.32
CA ASN A 41 3.58 4.13 9.89
C ASN A 41 3.66 2.62 10.12
N ARG A 42 2.62 2.04 10.72
CA ARG A 42 2.61 0.62 11.03
C ARG A 42 2.64 -0.23 9.77
N TYR A 43 1.89 0.18 8.76
CA TYR A 43 1.85 -0.56 7.50
C TYR A 43 3.18 -0.48 6.75
N GLU A 44 3.85 0.67 6.81
CA GLU A 44 5.17 0.81 6.20
C GLU A 44 6.26 0.07 6.99
N ASN A 45 5.95 -0.34 8.21
CA ASN A 45 6.87 -1.11 9.04
C ASN A 45 6.52 -2.59 9.12
N GLY A 46 5.60 -3.06 8.31
CA GLY A 46 5.37 -4.49 8.16
C GLY A 46 4.05 -5.03 8.67
N THR A 47 3.24 -4.20 9.36
CA THR A 47 1.90 -4.64 9.78
C THR A 47 1.05 -4.80 8.54
N THR A 48 0.27 -5.87 8.48
CA THR A 48 -0.62 -6.11 7.35
C THR A 48 -1.77 -5.12 7.34
N PRO A 49 -1.96 -4.38 6.23
CA PRO A 49 -3.04 -3.41 6.16
C PRO A 49 -4.42 -4.08 6.16
N HIS A 50 -5.38 -3.38 6.73
CA HIS A 50 -6.78 -3.80 6.64
C HIS A 50 -7.33 -3.53 5.25
N ALA A 51 -8.38 -4.27 4.89
CA ALA A 51 -9.02 -4.10 3.59
C ALA A 51 -9.49 -2.66 3.38
N ASP A 52 -10.01 -2.01 4.41
CA ASP A 52 -10.47 -0.62 4.30
C ASP A 52 -9.36 0.30 3.80
N PHE A 53 -8.14 0.13 4.32
CA PHE A 53 -7.00 0.93 3.90
C PHE A 53 -6.66 0.65 2.43
N LEU A 54 -6.67 -0.61 2.04
CA LEU A 54 -6.35 -1.00 0.66
C LEU A 54 -7.39 -0.45 -0.32
N ILE A 55 -8.65 -0.51 0.04
CA ILE A 55 -9.72 0.04 -0.78
C ILE A 55 -9.56 1.56 -0.91
N THR A 56 -9.23 2.23 0.20
CA THR A 56 -8.99 3.66 0.18
C THR A 56 -7.86 4.03 -0.77
N LEU A 57 -6.76 3.28 -0.73
CA LEU A 57 -5.65 3.51 -1.65
C LEU A 57 -6.09 3.36 -3.10
N ALA A 58 -6.84 2.31 -3.39
CA ALA A 58 -7.28 2.06 -4.75
C ALA A 58 -8.15 3.20 -5.26
N LEU A 59 -9.04 3.70 -4.41
CA LEU A 59 -9.97 4.74 -4.81
C LEU A 59 -9.34 6.12 -4.86
N LYS A 60 -8.57 6.49 -3.84
CA LYS A 60 -8.05 7.85 -3.74
C LYS A 60 -6.73 8.06 -4.47
N GLU A 61 -5.90 7.03 -4.52
CA GLU A 61 -4.59 7.13 -5.17
C GLU A 61 -4.55 6.43 -6.52
N ASN A 62 -5.67 5.84 -6.93
CA ASN A 62 -5.76 5.10 -8.20
C ASN A 62 -4.69 4.00 -8.30
N VAL A 63 -4.42 3.33 -7.18
CA VAL A 63 -3.39 2.30 -7.10
C VAL A 63 -3.96 0.96 -7.55
N SER A 64 -3.18 0.24 -8.35
CA SER A 64 -3.52 -1.13 -8.71
C SER A 64 -3.21 -2.03 -7.52
N LEU A 65 -4.23 -2.75 -7.04
CA LEU A 65 -4.02 -3.69 -5.93
C LEU A 65 -3.21 -4.91 -6.37
N ASP A 66 -3.27 -5.29 -7.64
CA ASP A 66 -2.40 -6.35 -8.14
C ASP A 66 -0.94 -5.94 -8.00
N TRP A 67 -0.63 -4.70 -8.39
CA TRP A 67 0.73 -4.21 -8.23
C TRP A 67 1.11 -4.11 -6.76
N LEU A 68 0.24 -3.54 -5.95
CA LEU A 68 0.53 -3.33 -4.54
C LEU A 68 0.76 -4.65 -3.80
N LEU A 69 -0.10 -5.62 -4.02
CA LEU A 69 -0.11 -6.85 -3.24
C LEU A 69 0.82 -7.92 -3.79
N ILE A 70 0.91 -8.06 -5.10
CA ILE A 70 1.71 -9.14 -5.70
C ILE A 70 2.71 -8.66 -6.74
N GLY A 71 2.80 -7.36 -6.96
CA GLY A 71 3.83 -6.81 -7.84
C GLY A 71 3.54 -6.95 -9.33
N LYS A 72 2.32 -7.24 -9.70
CA LYS A 72 1.96 -7.39 -11.12
C LYS A 72 1.49 -6.08 -11.71
N GLY A 73 1.97 -5.78 -12.91
CA GLY A 73 1.54 -4.60 -13.62
C GLY A 73 2.19 -3.33 -13.12
N LYS A 74 1.48 -2.24 -13.24
CA LYS A 74 1.99 -0.91 -12.89
C LYS A 74 1.30 -0.40 -11.63
N MET A 75 1.95 0.53 -10.94
CA MET A 75 1.43 1.12 -9.71
C MET A 75 0.05 1.72 -9.91
N LYS A 76 -0.14 2.53 -10.95
CA LYS A 76 -1.41 3.18 -11.21
C LYS A 76 -2.29 2.31 -12.09
N ARG A 77 -3.59 2.30 -11.78
CA ARG A 77 -4.54 1.57 -12.60
C ARG A 77 -4.68 2.23 -13.96
N THR A 78 -4.83 1.41 -14.99
CA THR A 78 -5.10 1.88 -16.34
C THR A 78 -6.59 2.14 -16.49
N ARG A 79 -6.94 3.19 -17.20
CA ARG A 79 -8.34 3.48 -17.49
C ARG A 79 -8.71 3.07 -18.88
#